data_73f69512b6888bcd805d4c7f0976201f
#
_entry.id   73f69512b6888bcd805d4c7f0976201f
#
_cell.length_a   1.000
_cell.length_b   1.000
_cell.length_c   1.000
_cell.angle_alpha   90.00
_cell.angle_beta   90.00
_cell.angle_gamma   90.00
#
_symmetry.space_group_name_H-M   'P 1'
#
loop_
_entity.id
_entity.type
_entity.pdbx_description
1 polymer ?
#
loop_
_entity_poly.entity_id
_entity_poly.type
_entity_poly.pdbx_seq_one_letter_code
_entity_poly.pdbx_strand_id
1 'polypeptide(L)' 'MTELYRIEELTTEGWTLVDNSTTKLTKEQCDEKLNWYVQTGNVNPNRLRAVPDA' A
#
# COMPACT_ATOMS: atom_id res chain seq x y z
N MET A 1 -21.19 0.20 -3.60
CA MET A 1 -20.09 1.16 -3.52
C MET A 1 -18.77 0.41 -3.46
N THR A 2 -17.79 0.92 -4.19
CA THR A 2 -16.47 0.30 -4.19
C THR A 2 -15.67 0.81 -3.00
N GLU A 3 -15.17 -0.11 -2.19
CA GLU A 3 -14.29 0.25 -1.10
C GLU A 3 -12.92 0.63 -1.64
N LEU A 4 -12.36 1.69 -1.11
CA LEU A 4 -11.03 2.15 -1.50
C LEU A 4 -10.02 1.82 -0.44
N TYR A 5 -8.77 1.69 -0.85
CA TYR A 5 -7.67 1.29 0.01
C TYR A 5 -6.49 2.23 -0.13
N ARG A 6 -5.62 2.18 0.84
CA ARG A 6 -4.33 2.85 0.74
C ARG A 6 -3.25 1.87 1.18
N ILE A 7 -2.02 2.11 0.75
CA ILE A 7 -0.89 1.26 1.09
C ILE A 7 -0.02 1.98 2.11
N GLU A 8 0.27 1.29 3.20
CA GLU A 8 1.13 1.80 4.26
C GLU A 8 2.37 0.94 4.39
N GLU A 9 3.45 1.57 4.82
CA GLU A 9 4.73 0.93 5.05
C GLU A 9 5.11 1.07 6.52
N LEU A 10 5.68 0.00 7.07
CA LEU A 10 6.17 0.03 8.45
C LEU A 10 7.54 0.71 8.48
N THR A 11 7.61 1.82 9.18
CA THR A 11 8.85 2.59 9.38
C THR A 11 9.19 2.64 10.86
N THR A 12 10.29 3.27 11.20
CA THR A 12 10.68 3.46 12.59
C THR A 12 9.66 4.29 13.37
N GLU A 13 8.83 5.06 12.67
CA GLU A 13 7.77 5.87 13.29
C GLU A 13 6.43 5.15 13.31
N GLY A 14 6.38 3.92 12.79
CA GLY A 14 5.15 3.15 12.69
C GLY A 14 4.69 3.03 11.25
N TRP A 15 3.40 2.78 11.08
CA TRP A 15 2.82 2.62 9.75
C TRP A 15 2.54 4.00 9.14
N THR A 16 3.18 4.27 8.01
CA THR A 16 3.01 5.53 7.29
C THR A 16 2.65 5.27 5.83
N LEU A 17 2.06 6.27 5.20
CA LEU A 17 1.70 6.17 3.79
C LEU A 17 2.97 6.05 2.94
N VAL A 18 2.98 5.10 2.01
CA VAL A 18 4.14 4.87 1.14
C VAL A 18 4.37 6.07 0.22
N ASP A 19 3.29 6.56 -0.40
CA ASP A 19 3.37 7.66 -1.37
C ASP A 19 1.98 8.29 -1.45
N ASN A 20 1.94 9.54 -1.86
CA ASN A 20 0.67 10.24 -2.07
C ASN A 20 -0.18 9.55 -3.15
N SER A 21 0.45 8.84 -4.08
CA SER A 21 -0.27 8.12 -5.13
C SER A 21 -0.83 6.77 -4.66
N THR A 22 -0.55 6.35 -3.43
CA THR A 22 -1.02 5.06 -2.93
C THR A 22 -2.27 5.20 -2.06
N THR A 23 -3.10 6.20 -2.34
CA THR A 23 -4.38 6.41 -1.66
C THR A 23 -5.53 6.26 -2.64
N LYS A 24 -6.72 6.00 -2.12
CA LYS A 24 -7.95 5.91 -2.90
C LYS A 24 -7.83 4.91 -4.04
N LEU A 25 -7.23 3.77 -3.75
CA LEU A 25 -7.02 2.70 -4.72
C LEU A 25 -8.14 1.67 -4.60
N THR A 26 -8.60 1.17 -5.76
CA THR A 26 -9.45 -0.02 -5.73
C THR A 26 -8.62 -1.21 -5.28
N LYS A 27 -9.29 -2.30 -4.92
CA LYS A 27 -8.59 -3.50 -4.48
C LYS A 27 -7.62 -3.99 -5.56
N GLU A 28 -8.05 -3.98 -6.81
CA GLU A 28 -7.22 -4.41 -7.92
C GLU A 28 -5.99 -3.53 -8.08
N GLN A 29 -6.18 -2.22 -8.01
CA GLN A 29 -5.07 -1.27 -8.10
C GLN A 29 -4.11 -1.43 -6.93
N CYS A 30 -4.65 -1.67 -5.75
CA CYS A 30 -3.85 -1.90 -4.56
C CYS A 30 -2.98 -3.14 -4.70
N ASP A 31 -3.57 -4.24 -5.17
CA ASP A 31 -2.85 -5.49 -5.38
C ASP A 31 -1.73 -5.32 -6.41
N GLU A 32 -1.99 -4.59 -7.49
CA GLU A 32 -0.98 -4.32 -8.50
C GLU A 32 0.20 -3.53 -7.94
N LYS A 33 -0.09 -2.51 -7.16
CA LYS A 33 0.96 -1.68 -6.56
C LYS A 33 1.78 -2.46 -5.54
N LEU A 34 1.12 -3.26 -4.71
CA LEU A 34 1.83 -4.10 -3.75
C LEU A 34 2.77 -5.07 -4.46
N ASN A 35 2.27 -5.70 -5.51
CA ASN A 35 3.07 -6.62 -6.31
C ASN A 35 4.27 -5.90 -6.95
N TRP A 36 4.05 -4.71 -7.45
CA TRP A 36 5.12 -3.91 -8.05
C TRP A 36 6.23 -3.61 -7.04
N TYR A 37 5.86 -3.17 -5.84
CA TYR A 37 6.85 -2.88 -4.79
C TYR A 37 7.64 -4.13 -4.41
N VAL A 38 6.99 -5.26 -4.30
CA VAL A 38 7.64 -6.53 -3.96
C VAL A 38 8.58 -6.95 -5.07
N GLN A 39 8.15 -6.86 -6.33
CA GLN A 39 8.94 -7.30 -7.47
C GLN A 39 10.16 -6.43 -7.71
N THR A 40 10.05 -5.13 -7.45
CA THR A 40 11.20 -4.23 -7.60
C THR A 40 12.21 -4.37 -6.47
N GLY A 41 11.85 -5.08 -5.39
CA GLY A 41 12.73 -5.32 -4.26
C GLY A 41 12.97 -4.11 -3.38
N ASN A 42 12.22 -3.03 -3.58
CA ASN A 42 12.43 -1.81 -2.82
C ASN A 42 11.88 -1.89 -1.40
N VAL A 43 10.86 -2.71 -1.18
CA VAL A 43 10.22 -2.80 0.12
C VAL A 43 9.94 -4.26 0.45
N ASN A 44 10.19 -4.62 1.71
CA ASN A 44 9.88 -5.96 2.21
C ASN A 44 8.35 -6.11 2.29
N PRO A 45 7.77 -7.18 1.71
CA PRO A 45 6.32 -7.38 1.75
C PRO A 45 5.76 -7.44 3.17
N ASN A 46 6.55 -7.87 4.15
CA ASN A 46 6.11 -7.90 5.54
C ASN A 46 5.96 -6.50 6.15
N ARG A 47 6.50 -5.50 5.47
CA ARG A 47 6.43 -4.11 5.92
C ARG A 47 5.43 -3.28 5.11
N LEU A 48 4.62 -3.94 4.29
CA LEU A 48 3.58 -3.28 3.51
C LEU A 48 2.23 -3.83 3.93
N ARG A 49 1.23 -2.96 3.91
CA ARG A 49 -0.14 -3.41 4.14
C ARG A 49 -1.12 -2.53 3.37
N ALA A 50 -2.25 -3.11 3.02
CA ALA A 50 -3.37 -2.38 2.44
C ALA A 50 -4.41 -2.21 3.55
N VAL A 51 -4.86 -0.98 3.75
CA VAL A 51 -5.89 -0.68 4.73
C VAL A 51 -7.01 0.12 4.06
N PRO A 52 -8.24 0.01 4.56
CA PRO A 52 -9.33 0.81 4.00
C PRO A 52 -9.02 2.30 4.12
N ASP A 53 -9.22 3.02 3.02
CA ASP A 53 -9.04 4.46 2.96
C ASP A 53 -10.42 5.12 3.08
N ALA A 54 -10.96 5.02 4.25
CA ALA A 54 -12.32 5.52 4.51
C ALA A 54 -12.29 6.94 5.04
#